data_c2812a306fd76191d634097976a39732
#
_entry.id   c2812a306fd76191d634097976a39732
#
_cell.length_a   1.000
_cell.length_b   1.000
_cell.length_c   1.000
_cell.angle_alpha   90.00
_cell.angle_beta   90.00
_cell.angle_gamma   90.00
#
_symmetry.space_group_name_H-M   'P 1'
#
loop_
_entity.id
_entity.type
_entity.pdbx_description
1 polymer ?
#
loop_
_entity_poly.entity_id
_entity_poly.type
_entity_poly.pdbx_seq_one_letter_code
_entity_poly.pdbx_strand_id
1 'polypeptide(L)'
;LLLFHRRLRCLVAIELKIGKFKPEFVGKMQFYLTALDRQIRQEYENPSIGIILCKEKNRTIVEYALHDARKPIGVATYEITKTLPKELRGQLPQPEEIAALLAGIEA
;
A
#
# COMPACT_ATOMS: atom_id res chain seq x y z
N LEU A 1 4.89 3.09 -3.92
CA LEU A 1 3.76 3.51 -4.73
C LEU A 1 2.92 4.53 -3.97
N LEU A 2 2.67 5.67 -4.58
CA LEU A 2 1.88 6.74 -3.96
C LEU A 2 0.58 6.92 -4.73
N LEU A 3 -0.55 6.81 -4.01
CA LEU A 3 -1.88 6.96 -4.58
C LEU A 3 -2.64 8.04 -3.81
N PHE A 4 -3.75 8.50 -4.38
CA PHE A 4 -4.66 9.42 -3.71
C PHE A 4 -6.04 8.77 -3.57
N HIS A 5 -6.55 8.73 -2.34
CA HIS A 5 -7.86 8.16 -2.06
C HIS A 5 -8.93 9.25 -2.11
N ARG A 6 -9.77 9.22 -3.12
CA ARG A 6 -10.74 10.30 -3.38
C ARG A 6 -11.72 10.51 -2.23
N ARG A 7 -12.31 9.44 -1.70
CA ARG A 7 -13.31 9.55 -0.64
C ARG A 7 -12.70 10.05 0.66
N LEU A 8 -11.56 9.51 1.06
CA LEU A 8 -10.87 9.92 2.28
C LEU A 8 -10.07 11.21 2.09
N ARG A 9 -9.88 11.63 0.85
CA ARG A 9 -9.10 12.82 0.49
C ARG A 9 -7.74 12.81 1.18
N CYS A 10 -6.99 11.74 0.97
CA CYS A 10 -5.65 11.63 1.52
C CYS A 10 -4.72 10.87 0.60
N LEU A 11 -3.44 11.13 0.76
CA LEU A 11 -2.41 10.36 0.08
C LEU A 11 -2.26 9.00 0.74
N VAL A 12 -2.06 7.96 -0.07
CA VAL A 12 -1.84 6.60 0.42
C VAL A 12 -0.50 6.11 -0.13
N ALA A 13 0.44 5.83 0.77
CA ALA A 13 1.74 5.29 0.41
C ALA A 13 1.72 3.78 0.58
N ILE A 14 2.04 3.05 -0.48
CA ILE A 14 2.06 1.59 -0.46
C ILE A 14 3.49 1.12 -0.68
N GLU A 15 4.01 0.33 0.27
CA GLU A 15 5.31 -0.30 0.18
C GLU A 15 5.15 -1.80 0.01
N LEU A 16 5.75 -2.35 -1.04
CA LEU A 16 5.72 -3.79 -1.30
C LEU A 16 7.04 -4.41 -0.84
N LYS A 17 6.95 -5.37 0.07
CA LYS A 17 8.10 -6.11 0.58
C LYS A 17 8.05 -7.55 0.10
N ILE A 18 9.17 -8.05 -0.40
CA ILE A 18 9.25 -9.41 -0.97
C ILE A 18 9.22 -10.47 0.12
N GLY A 19 9.75 -10.17 1.30
CA GLY A 19 9.85 -11.12 2.40
C GLY A 19 8.78 -10.92 3.47
N LYS A 20 9.10 -11.40 4.66
CA LYS A 20 8.21 -11.26 5.81
C LYS A 20 8.30 -9.86 6.43
N PHE A 21 7.25 -9.50 7.16
CA PHE A 21 7.20 -8.23 7.87
C PHE A 21 8.32 -8.13 8.92
N LYS A 22 8.91 -6.93 9.00
CA LYS A 22 9.92 -6.59 10.02
C LYS A 22 9.54 -5.29 10.71
N PRO A 23 9.73 -5.16 12.03
CA PRO A 23 9.36 -3.96 12.76
C PRO A 23 9.96 -2.65 12.21
N GLU A 24 11.17 -2.69 11.69
CA GLU A 24 11.83 -1.51 11.13
C GLU A 24 11.10 -0.91 9.93
N PHE A 25 10.23 -1.68 9.27
CA PHE A 25 9.42 -1.17 8.16
C PHE A 25 8.47 -0.07 8.62
N VAL A 26 7.97 -0.17 9.86
CA VAL A 26 7.06 0.84 10.43
C VAL A 26 7.77 2.17 10.60
N GLY A 27 9.00 2.16 11.12
CA GLY A 27 9.78 3.38 11.29
C GLY A 27 10.05 4.09 9.98
N LYS A 28 10.42 3.35 8.96
CA LYS A 28 10.64 3.91 7.62
C LYS A 28 9.35 4.50 7.03
N MET A 29 8.24 3.79 7.19
CA MET A 29 6.95 4.27 6.70
C MET A 29 6.52 5.54 7.43
N GLN A 30 6.69 5.61 8.74
CA GLN A 30 6.37 6.81 9.51
C GLN A 30 7.17 8.02 9.03
N PHE A 31 8.46 7.83 8.79
CA PHE A 31 9.29 8.90 8.26
C PHE A 31 8.77 9.37 6.90
N TYR A 32 8.44 8.43 6.03
CA TYR A 32 7.93 8.75 4.69
C TYR A 32 6.61 9.50 4.77
N LEU A 33 5.68 9.06 5.63
CA LEU A 33 4.40 9.73 5.79
C LEU A 33 4.56 11.14 6.36
N THR A 34 5.50 11.33 7.27
CA THR A 34 5.80 12.66 7.80
C THR A 34 6.30 13.57 6.69
N ALA A 35 7.17 13.08 5.82
CA ALA A 35 7.66 13.85 4.70
C ALA A 35 6.54 14.20 3.71
N LEU A 36 5.65 13.26 3.43
CA LEU A 36 4.50 13.52 2.56
C LEU A 36 3.61 14.60 3.15
N ASP A 37 3.31 14.51 4.44
CA ASP A 37 2.40 15.46 5.08
C ASP A 37 2.99 16.88 5.14
N ARG A 38 4.31 17.00 5.22
CA ARG A 38 4.96 18.30 5.29
C ARG A 38 5.27 18.91 3.94
N GLN A 39 5.55 18.10 2.93
CA GLN A 39 6.06 18.60 1.65
C GLN A 39 5.09 18.46 0.48
N ILE A 40 4.22 17.47 0.51
CA ILE A 40 3.37 17.12 -0.64
C ILE A 40 1.89 17.36 -0.34
N ARG A 41 1.43 17.02 0.86
CA ARG A 41 0.03 17.13 1.22
C ARG A 41 -0.48 18.57 1.09
N GLN A 42 -1.66 18.73 0.49
CA GLN A 42 -2.33 20.03 0.39
C GLN A 42 -3.15 20.31 1.63
N GLU A 43 -3.46 21.60 1.90
CA GLU A 43 -4.18 21.99 3.11
C GLU A 43 -5.55 21.34 3.24
N TYR A 44 -6.22 21.12 2.12
CA TYR A 44 -7.56 20.53 2.11
C TYR A 44 -7.54 19.01 2.18
N GLU A 45 -6.39 18.40 2.18
CA GLU A 45 -6.25 16.95 2.26
C GLU A 45 -6.05 16.49 3.70
N ASN A 46 -6.59 15.32 4.03
CA ASN A 46 -6.38 14.71 5.33
C ASN A 46 -4.96 14.11 5.42
N PRO A 47 -4.47 13.82 6.63
CA PRO A 47 -3.15 13.22 6.79
C PRO A 47 -3.00 11.92 6.00
N SER A 48 -1.80 11.68 5.48
CA SER A 48 -1.50 10.51 4.66
C SER A 48 -1.58 9.20 5.45
N ILE A 49 -1.84 8.12 4.72
CA ILE A 49 -1.94 6.77 5.27
C ILE A 49 -0.87 5.90 4.62
N GLY A 50 -0.30 4.98 5.40
CA GLY A 50 0.68 4.03 4.89
C GLY A 50 0.16 2.60 4.91
N ILE A 51 0.49 1.83 3.88
CA ILE A 51 0.18 0.41 3.81
C ILE A 51 1.45 -0.35 3.45
N ILE A 52 1.80 -1.32 4.29
CA ILE A 52 2.94 -2.20 4.04
C ILE A 52 2.40 -3.55 3.61
N LEU A 53 2.74 -3.98 2.40
CA LEU A 53 2.36 -5.29 1.86
C LEU A 53 3.55 -6.22 1.98
N CYS A 54 3.37 -7.34 2.68
CA CYS A 54 4.41 -8.34 2.90
C CYS A 54 3.94 -9.70 2.41
N LYS A 55 4.88 -10.59 2.13
CA LYS A 55 4.52 -11.96 1.79
C LYS A 55 4.03 -12.73 3.02
N GLU A 56 4.64 -12.49 4.17
CA GLU A 56 4.30 -13.15 5.44
C GLU A 56 4.34 -12.14 6.59
N LYS A 57 3.55 -12.38 7.61
CA LYS A 57 3.57 -11.56 8.82
C LYS A 57 3.26 -12.41 10.04
N ASN A 58 3.85 -12.04 11.18
CA ASN A 58 3.49 -12.58 12.48
C ASN A 58 2.59 -11.54 13.16
N ARG A 59 1.38 -11.94 13.54
CA ARG A 59 0.39 -11.03 14.10
C ARG A 59 0.90 -10.29 15.34
N THR A 60 1.55 -10.99 16.25
CA THR A 60 2.06 -10.40 17.49
C THR A 60 3.14 -9.37 17.22
N ILE A 61 4.06 -9.68 16.29
CA ILE A 61 5.12 -8.74 15.92
C ILE A 61 4.53 -7.50 15.29
N VAL A 62 3.53 -7.64 14.43
CA VAL A 62 2.86 -6.50 13.81
C VAL A 62 2.17 -5.64 14.86
N GLU A 63 1.43 -6.26 15.79
CA GLU A 63 0.75 -5.53 16.84
C GLU A 63 1.73 -4.71 17.70
N TYR A 64 2.85 -5.32 18.09
CA TYR A 64 3.86 -4.61 18.87
C TYR A 64 4.53 -3.50 18.08
N ALA A 65 4.83 -3.74 16.81
CA ALA A 65 5.46 -2.73 15.96
C ALA A 65 4.56 -1.52 15.73
N LEU A 66 3.25 -1.73 15.63
CA LEU A 66 2.29 -0.64 15.41
C LEU A 66 1.82 0.04 16.68
N HIS A 67 2.10 -0.55 17.85
CA HIS A 67 1.60 -0.04 19.13
C HIS A 67 1.96 1.43 19.36
N ASP A 68 3.19 1.81 19.08
CA ASP A 68 3.67 3.18 19.29
C ASP A 68 3.71 4.01 18.00
N ALA A 69 3.14 3.50 16.93
CA ALA A 69 3.12 4.23 15.67
C ALA A 69 2.22 5.46 15.79
N ARG A 70 2.75 6.61 15.38
CA ARG A 70 2.02 7.88 15.44
C ARG A 70 1.25 8.17 14.16
N LYS A 71 1.58 7.50 13.08
CA LYS A 71 0.93 7.68 11.79
C LYS A 71 0.03 6.47 11.50
N PRO A 72 -1.05 6.65 10.75
CA PRO A 72 -1.93 5.53 10.39
C PRO A 72 -1.24 4.60 9.39
N ILE A 73 -0.85 3.44 9.84
CA ILE A 73 -0.14 2.44 9.05
C ILE A 73 -0.86 1.12 9.17
N GLY A 74 -1.17 0.50 8.02
CA GLY A 74 -1.71 -0.85 7.96
C GLY A 74 -0.67 -1.81 7.42
N VAL A 75 -0.75 -3.07 7.85
CA VAL A 75 0.10 -4.14 7.35
C VAL A 75 -0.79 -5.27 6.84
N ALA A 76 -0.55 -5.69 5.62
CA ALA A 76 -1.33 -6.77 5.00
C ALA A 76 -0.39 -7.73 4.27
N THR A 77 -0.88 -8.95 4.04
CA THR A 77 -0.15 -9.93 3.23
C THR A 77 -0.77 -10.00 1.84
N TYR A 78 0.03 -10.42 0.88
CA TYR A 78 -0.41 -10.60 -0.49
C TYR A 78 -0.13 -12.01 -0.95
N GLU A 79 -0.89 -12.45 -1.94
CA GLU A 79 -0.66 -13.73 -2.62
C GLU A 79 -0.51 -13.45 -4.10
N ILE A 80 0.42 -14.17 -4.71
CA ILE A 80 0.59 -14.10 -6.17
C ILE A 80 -0.28 -15.19 -6.78
N THR A 81 -1.35 -14.79 -7.44
CA THR A 81 -2.24 -15.73 -8.11
C THR A 81 -2.13 -15.58 -9.62
N LYS A 82 -2.16 -16.70 -10.32
CA LYS A 82 -2.13 -16.70 -11.79
C LYS A 82 -3.52 -16.57 -12.39
N THR A 83 -4.54 -16.79 -11.58
CA THR A 83 -5.94 -16.72 -12.05
C THR A 83 -6.75 -15.87 -11.09
N LEU A 84 -7.68 -15.10 -11.62
CA LEU A 84 -8.61 -14.34 -10.81
C LEU A 84 -9.59 -15.27 -10.08
N PRO A 85 -10.00 -14.93 -8.84
CA PRO A 85 -11.11 -15.61 -8.20
C PRO A 85 -12.33 -15.62 -9.11
N LYS A 86 -13.13 -16.68 -9.02
CA LYS A 86 -14.27 -16.88 -9.91
C LYS A 86 -15.25 -15.70 -9.88
N GLU A 87 -15.43 -15.09 -8.70
CA GLU A 87 -16.35 -13.97 -8.52
C GLU A 87 -15.88 -12.70 -9.24
N LEU A 88 -14.58 -12.57 -9.47
CA LEU A 88 -14.01 -11.38 -10.10
C LEU A 88 -13.83 -11.53 -11.60
N ARG A 89 -14.01 -12.73 -12.13
CA ARG A 89 -13.90 -12.97 -13.57
C ARG A 89 -15.02 -12.23 -14.30
N GLY A 90 -14.66 -11.47 -15.31
CA GLY A 90 -15.62 -10.66 -16.06
C GLY A 90 -15.88 -9.30 -15.46
N GLN A 91 -15.44 -9.04 -14.22
CA GLN A 91 -15.57 -7.73 -13.59
C GLN A 91 -14.28 -6.92 -13.65
N LEU A 92 -13.14 -7.59 -13.79
CA LEU A 92 -11.83 -6.94 -13.88
C LEU A 92 -11.20 -7.29 -15.22
N PRO A 93 -10.34 -6.41 -15.77
CA PRO A 93 -9.60 -6.73 -16.98
C PRO A 93 -8.74 -7.97 -16.78
N GLN A 94 -8.57 -8.76 -17.84
CA GLN A 94 -7.69 -9.91 -17.80
C GLN A 94 -6.23 -9.44 -17.73
N PRO A 95 -5.31 -10.26 -17.20
CA PRO A 95 -3.88 -9.88 -17.11
C PRO A 95 -3.31 -9.43 -18.46
N GLU A 96 -3.71 -10.05 -19.56
CA GLU A 96 -3.27 -9.68 -20.90
C GLU A 96 -3.75 -8.29 -21.29
N GLU A 97 -4.97 -7.94 -20.90
CA GLU A 97 -5.54 -6.62 -21.20
C GLU A 97 -4.80 -5.55 -20.41
N ILE A 98 -4.47 -5.83 -19.15
CA ILE A 98 -3.71 -4.89 -18.32
C ILE A 98 -2.31 -4.69 -18.89
N ALA A 99 -1.66 -5.78 -19.30
CA ALA A 99 -0.33 -5.70 -19.91
C ALA A 99 -0.34 -4.87 -21.18
N ALA A 100 -1.37 -5.01 -22.01
CA ALA A 100 -1.51 -4.24 -23.24
C ALA A 100 -1.70 -2.75 -22.94
N LEU A 101 -2.48 -2.41 -21.92
CA LEU A 101 -2.69 -1.02 -21.51
C LEU A 101 -1.39 -0.40 -21.00
N LEU A 102 -0.62 -1.14 -20.18
CA LEU A 102 0.65 -0.65 -19.66
C LEU A 102 1.67 -0.46 -20.78
N ALA A 103 1.71 -1.34 -21.76
CA ALA A 103 2.60 -1.20 -22.91
C ALA A 103 2.27 0.07 -23.70
N GLY A 104 1.01 0.40 -23.85
CA GLY A 104 0.58 1.64 -24.51
C GLY A 104 0.98 2.88 -23.76
N ILE A 105 1.02 2.82 -22.43
CA ILE A 105 1.43 3.96 -21.60
C ILE A 105 2.94 4.19 -21.69
N GLU A 106 3.72 3.13 -21.78
CA GLU A 106 5.18 3.21 -21.85
C GLU A 106 5.70 3.67 -23.23
N ALA A 107 4.88 3.52 -24.24
CA ALA A 107 5.22 4.00 -25.58
C ALA A 107 5.09 5.53 -25.66
#